data_4ab8ae0bd10118a9e4ae416d70990527
#
_entry.id   4ab8ae0bd10118a9e4ae416d70990527
#
_cell.length_a   1.000
_cell.length_b   1.000
_cell.length_c   1.000
_cell.angle_alpha   90.00
_cell.angle_beta   90.00
_cell.angle_gamma   90.00
#
_symmetry.space_group_name_H-M   'P 1'
#
loop_
_entity.id
_entity.type
_entity.pdbx_description
1 polymer ?
#
loop_
_entity_poly.entity_id
_entity_poly.type
_entity_poly.pdbx_seq_one_letter_code
_entity_poly.pdbx_strand_id
1 'polypeptide(L)'
;MIILLDNYDSFTWNLWHFLQELGSEVKIVKNDELSVDNIISMKPNGLVISPGPGIPENAGVTIELIKKVKSLFPIFGVCLGHQAINNAFGGKLLRLSPPIHGKLSKVEHNQQGVFKNINDKEFEVTRYHSLAADPKYLPKELIITASSKDGVIMGLMHKKFKIYGVQFHPESVLSLNGYRIISSFLSECGYKILAENKFKFLEQKLVGNIKCCLLYTSPSPRDLST
;
A
#
# COMPACT_ATOMS: atom_id res chain seq x y z
N MET A 1 4.42 -18.07 0.28
CA MET A 1 4.57 -17.14 1.43
C MET A 1 4.88 -15.73 0.88
N ILE A 2 4.24 -14.68 1.42
CA ILE A 2 4.54 -13.27 1.16
C ILE A 2 5.44 -12.76 2.28
N ILE A 3 6.48 -11.99 1.94
CA ILE A 3 7.21 -11.20 2.95
C ILE A 3 6.56 -9.81 3.02
N LEU A 4 6.19 -9.41 4.23
CA LEU A 4 5.77 -8.06 4.57
C LEU A 4 6.92 -7.36 5.29
N LEU A 5 7.61 -6.45 4.57
CA LEU A 5 8.70 -5.65 5.11
C LEU A 5 8.10 -4.51 5.94
N ASP A 6 8.33 -4.55 7.24
CA ASP A 6 7.81 -3.58 8.20
C ASP A 6 8.77 -2.41 8.37
N ASN A 7 8.32 -1.22 7.97
CA ASN A 7 9.03 0.05 8.18
C ASN A 7 8.65 0.72 9.51
N TYR A 8 8.35 -0.06 10.55
CA TYR A 8 7.97 0.42 11.88
C TYR A 8 6.68 1.26 11.87
N ASP A 9 5.68 0.76 11.16
CA ASP A 9 4.39 1.43 11.00
C ASP A 9 3.25 0.67 11.68
N SER A 10 2.35 1.39 12.34
CA SER A 10 1.18 0.79 13.00
C SER A 10 0.21 0.12 12.02
N PHE A 11 0.14 0.58 10.77
CA PHE A 11 -0.70 -0.01 9.72
C PHE A 11 -0.12 -1.29 9.11
N THR A 12 1.12 -1.69 9.45
CA THR A 12 1.70 -2.97 9.00
C THR A 12 0.81 -4.15 9.38
N TRP A 13 0.24 -4.13 10.59
CA TRP A 13 -0.66 -5.19 11.04
C TRP A 13 -1.98 -5.22 10.29
N ASN A 14 -2.50 -4.07 9.84
CA ASN A 14 -3.68 -4.02 9.00
C ASN A 14 -3.39 -4.65 7.62
N LEU A 15 -2.23 -4.34 7.01
CA LEU A 15 -1.78 -5.00 5.79
C LEU A 15 -1.66 -6.51 5.97
N TRP A 16 -1.08 -6.96 7.09
CA TRP A 16 -0.98 -8.37 7.43
C TRP A 16 -2.35 -9.03 7.48
N HIS A 17 -3.35 -8.42 8.15
CA HIS A 17 -4.71 -8.93 8.22
C HIS A 17 -5.34 -9.04 6.82
N PHE A 18 -5.23 -8.01 5.98
CA PHE A 18 -5.78 -8.04 4.63
C PHE A 18 -5.15 -9.17 3.79
N LEU A 19 -3.85 -9.33 3.86
CA LEU A 19 -3.13 -10.39 3.15
C LEU A 19 -3.57 -11.79 3.63
N GLN A 20 -3.73 -11.98 4.93
CA GLN A 20 -4.20 -13.25 5.52
C GLN A 20 -5.66 -13.55 5.13
N GLU A 21 -6.56 -12.58 5.20
CA GLU A 21 -7.97 -12.75 4.82
C GLU A 21 -8.13 -13.04 3.33
N LEU A 22 -7.17 -12.62 2.51
CA LEU A 22 -7.06 -12.96 1.08
C LEU A 22 -6.39 -14.32 0.83
N GLY A 23 -6.03 -15.07 1.90
CA GLY A 23 -5.54 -16.44 1.83
C GLY A 23 -4.05 -16.59 1.58
N SER A 24 -3.25 -15.54 1.80
CA SER A 24 -1.80 -15.66 1.70
C SER A 24 -1.15 -15.97 3.04
N GLU A 25 -0.11 -16.81 3.04
CA GLU A 25 0.80 -16.96 4.16
C GLU A 25 1.75 -15.76 4.19
N VAL A 26 1.87 -15.08 5.34
CA VAL A 26 2.65 -13.84 5.47
C VAL A 26 3.66 -13.95 6.59
N LYS A 27 4.92 -13.61 6.29
CA LYS A 27 5.98 -13.40 7.27
C LYS A 27 6.33 -11.93 7.34
N ILE A 28 6.18 -11.33 8.53
CA ILE A 28 6.63 -9.96 8.80
C ILE A 28 8.14 -9.99 9.10
N VAL A 29 8.87 -9.04 8.51
CA VAL A 29 10.31 -8.84 8.71
C VAL A 29 10.53 -7.33 8.83
N LYS A 30 11.21 -6.87 9.88
CA LYS A 30 11.56 -5.45 10.00
C LYS A 30 12.62 -5.06 8.97
N ASN A 31 12.62 -3.81 8.56
CA ASN A 31 13.48 -3.30 7.49
C ASN A 31 14.99 -3.29 7.81
N ASP A 32 15.35 -3.56 9.07
CA ASP A 32 16.72 -3.64 9.60
C ASP A 32 17.02 -5.00 10.28
N GLU A 33 16.08 -5.95 10.26
CA GLU A 33 16.22 -7.25 10.95
C GLU A 33 17.06 -8.24 10.16
N LEU A 34 16.90 -8.27 8.84
CA LEU A 34 17.54 -9.24 7.96
C LEU A 34 18.28 -8.56 6.80
N SER A 35 19.38 -9.17 6.38
CA SER A 35 20.05 -8.75 5.13
C SER A 35 19.19 -9.07 3.91
N VAL A 36 19.44 -8.37 2.81
CA VAL A 36 18.77 -8.62 1.53
C VAL A 36 18.95 -10.06 1.07
N ASP A 37 20.15 -10.63 1.23
CA ASP A 37 20.45 -12.00 0.82
C ASP A 37 19.68 -13.03 1.66
N ASN A 38 19.48 -12.76 2.95
CA ASN A 38 18.65 -13.61 3.81
C ASN A 38 17.18 -13.59 3.36
N ILE A 39 16.65 -12.42 2.98
CA ILE A 39 15.28 -12.30 2.45
C ILE A 39 15.16 -13.07 1.13
N ILE A 40 16.13 -12.94 0.23
CA ILE A 40 16.14 -13.67 -1.06
C ILE A 40 16.19 -15.19 -0.83
N SER A 41 16.98 -15.66 0.15
CA SER A 41 17.12 -17.09 0.46
C SER A 41 15.82 -17.75 0.92
N MET A 42 14.87 -16.97 1.44
CA MET A 42 13.54 -17.46 1.82
C MET A 42 12.65 -17.80 0.62
N LYS A 43 13.02 -17.41 -0.60
CA LYS A 43 12.30 -17.65 -1.85
C LYS A 43 10.81 -17.26 -1.76
N PRO A 44 10.47 -16.02 -1.36
CA PRO A 44 9.08 -15.61 -1.23
C PRO A 44 8.38 -15.58 -2.59
N ASN A 45 7.05 -15.75 -2.58
CA ASN A 45 6.22 -15.54 -3.77
C ASN A 45 6.04 -14.06 -4.13
N GLY A 46 6.27 -13.16 -3.17
CA GLY A 46 6.17 -11.72 -3.35
C GLY A 46 6.62 -10.93 -2.12
N LEU A 47 6.86 -9.64 -2.32
CA LEU A 47 7.28 -8.69 -1.31
C LEU A 47 6.23 -7.57 -1.21
N VAL A 48 5.71 -7.34 -0.01
CA VAL A 48 4.91 -6.16 0.33
C VAL A 48 5.77 -5.26 1.21
N ILE A 49 5.85 -3.98 0.88
CA ILE A 49 6.62 -2.98 1.63
C ILE A 49 5.61 -2.04 2.31
N SER A 50 5.62 -2.02 3.62
CA SER A 50 4.67 -1.28 4.45
C SER A 50 4.81 0.24 4.31
N PRO A 51 3.81 1.01 4.76
CA PRO A 51 4.01 2.40 5.16
C PRO A 51 5.14 2.52 6.20
N GLY A 52 5.53 3.75 6.50
CA GLY A 52 6.51 4.02 7.54
C GLY A 52 6.75 5.51 7.73
N PRO A 53 7.43 5.88 8.81
CA PRO A 53 7.81 7.27 9.08
C PRO A 53 9.02 7.70 8.24
N GLY A 54 9.19 9.03 8.11
CA GLY A 54 10.38 9.63 7.53
C GLY A 54 10.44 9.57 6.00
N ILE A 55 11.60 9.18 5.48
CA ILE A 55 11.93 9.13 4.07
C ILE A 55 12.47 7.74 3.69
N PRO A 56 12.30 7.30 2.42
CA PRO A 56 12.74 5.97 1.98
C PRO A 56 14.22 5.68 2.17
N GLU A 57 15.07 6.69 2.13
CA GLU A 57 16.53 6.57 2.32
C GLU A 57 16.90 6.09 3.72
N ASN A 58 16.02 6.34 4.70
CA ASN A 58 16.20 5.94 6.10
C ASN A 58 15.43 4.64 6.45
N ALA A 59 14.85 3.97 5.46
CA ALA A 59 14.04 2.76 5.64
C ALA A 59 14.87 1.46 5.53
N GLY A 60 16.00 1.39 6.23
CA GLY A 60 16.85 0.19 6.31
C GLY A 60 17.22 -0.36 4.94
N VAL A 61 17.02 -1.66 4.74
CA VAL A 61 17.37 -2.37 3.47
C VAL A 61 16.39 -2.12 2.32
N THR A 62 15.33 -1.34 2.51
CA THR A 62 14.18 -1.24 1.60
C THR A 62 14.57 -0.91 0.17
N ILE A 63 15.34 0.16 -0.06
CA ILE A 63 15.76 0.58 -1.42
C ILE A 63 16.70 -0.45 -2.06
N GLU A 64 17.65 -0.97 -1.28
CA GLU A 64 18.60 -2.01 -1.75
C GLU A 64 17.84 -3.29 -2.14
N LEU A 65 16.90 -3.71 -1.31
CA LEU A 65 16.07 -4.89 -1.56
C LEU A 65 15.30 -4.75 -2.87
N ILE A 66 14.58 -3.63 -3.09
CA ILE A 66 13.86 -3.37 -4.35
C ILE A 66 14.78 -3.54 -5.57
N LYS A 67 15.97 -2.92 -5.52
CA LYS A 67 16.93 -2.97 -6.63
C LYS A 67 17.42 -4.38 -6.93
N LYS A 68 17.70 -5.19 -5.89
CA LYS A 68 18.20 -6.56 -6.03
C LYS A 68 17.12 -7.54 -6.48
N VAL A 69 15.90 -7.42 -5.98
CA VAL A 69 14.83 -8.41 -6.20
C VAL A 69 13.86 -8.08 -7.32
N LYS A 70 14.01 -6.94 -8.00
CA LYS A 70 13.08 -6.42 -9.03
C LYS A 70 12.71 -7.41 -10.14
N SER A 71 13.54 -8.40 -10.41
CA SER A 71 13.32 -9.43 -11.43
C SER A 71 13.06 -10.82 -10.86
N LEU A 72 13.07 -10.99 -9.54
CA LEU A 72 12.97 -12.30 -8.88
C LEU A 72 11.53 -12.64 -8.50
N PHE A 73 10.80 -11.69 -7.95
CA PHE A 73 9.41 -11.86 -7.52
C PHE A 73 8.66 -10.53 -7.53
N PRO A 74 7.30 -10.55 -7.53
CA PRO A 74 6.50 -9.32 -7.50
C PRO A 74 6.72 -8.49 -6.24
N ILE A 75 6.64 -7.14 -6.40
CA ILE A 75 6.79 -6.17 -5.31
C ILE A 75 5.56 -5.26 -5.28
N PHE A 76 5.05 -5.00 -4.08
CA PHE A 76 3.99 -4.02 -3.83
C PHE A 76 4.38 -3.08 -2.69
N GLY A 77 4.44 -1.78 -2.97
CA GLY A 77 4.78 -0.74 -2.00
C GLY A 77 3.58 0.11 -1.61
N VAL A 78 3.38 0.33 -0.31
CA VAL A 78 2.32 1.16 0.24
C VAL A 78 2.93 2.39 0.91
N CYS A 79 2.46 3.59 0.55
CA CYS A 79 2.87 4.88 1.08
C CYS A 79 4.42 5.08 1.03
N LEU A 80 5.15 4.89 2.13
CA LEU A 80 6.62 4.89 2.14
C LEU A 80 7.19 3.86 1.15
N GLY A 81 6.59 2.66 1.06
CA GLY A 81 6.99 1.64 0.10
C GLY A 81 6.82 2.05 -1.35
N HIS A 82 5.76 2.79 -1.69
CA HIS A 82 5.57 3.41 -3.01
C HIS A 82 6.66 4.45 -3.30
N GLN A 83 6.99 5.30 -2.32
CA GLN A 83 8.06 6.29 -2.43
C GLN A 83 9.43 5.62 -2.59
N ALA A 84 9.68 4.52 -1.87
CA ALA A 84 10.89 3.72 -1.99
C ALA A 84 11.03 3.09 -3.39
N ILE A 85 9.94 2.63 -4.01
CA ILE A 85 9.95 2.19 -5.40
C ILE A 85 10.36 3.33 -6.33
N ASN A 86 9.75 4.51 -6.21
CA ASN A 86 10.12 5.68 -7.00
C ASN A 86 11.63 5.99 -6.87
N ASN A 87 12.15 6.03 -5.64
CA ASN A 87 13.56 6.36 -5.36
C ASN A 87 14.51 5.26 -5.84
N ALA A 88 14.13 3.97 -5.74
CA ALA A 88 14.95 2.85 -6.20
C ALA A 88 15.27 2.92 -7.69
N PHE A 89 14.40 3.53 -8.49
CA PHE A 89 14.58 3.78 -9.92
C PHE A 89 15.10 5.20 -10.26
N GLY A 90 15.47 6.01 -9.25
CA GLY A 90 16.09 7.32 -9.44
C GLY A 90 15.12 8.50 -9.44
N GLY A 91 13.85 8.28 -9.08
CA GLY A 91 12.88 9.34 -8.89
C GLY A 91 13.17 10.18 -7.66
N LYS A 92 12.54 11.37 -7.57
CA LYS A 92 12.63 12.26 -6.43
C LYS A 92 11.27 12.39 -5.75
N LEU A 93 11.30 12.86 -4.50
CA LEU A 93 10.11 13.19 -3.74
C LEU A 93 9.96 14.72 -3.65
N LEU A 94 8.72 15.17 -3.61
CA LEU A 94 8.36 16.56 -3.28
C LEU A 94 7.60 16.58 -1.94
N ARG A 95 7.71 17.71 -1.24
CA ARG A 95 6.93 17.96 -0.02
C ARG A 95 5.61 18.64 -0.39
N LEU A 96 4.51 18.05 0.07
CA LEU A 96 3.18 18.65 -0.08
C LEU A 96 2.98 19.77 0.97
N SER A 97 2.36 20.86 0.55
CA SER A 97 1.99 21.97 1.42
C SER A 97 0.54 22.37 1.15
N PRO A 98 -0.37 22.21 2.10
CA PRO A 98 -0.20 21.59 3.41
C PRO A 98 -0.02 20.06 3.36
N PRO A 99 0.55 19.44 4.43
CA PRO A 99 0.60 17.98 4.52
C PRO A 99 -0.80 17.39 4.63
N ILE A 100 -0.98 16.17 4.13
CA ILE A 100 -2.27 15.48 4.14
C ILE A 100 -2.22 14.39 5.22
N HIS A 101 -3.13 14.47 6.19
CA HIS A 101 -3.20 13.51 7.28
C HIS A 101 -4.65 13.14 7.60
N GLY A 102 -4.99 11.84 7.44
CA GLY A 102 -6.32 11.32 7.73
C GLY A 102 -7.44 11.87 6.84
N LYS A 103 -7.12 12.36 5.63
CA LYS A 103 -8.10 12.92 4.71
C LYS A 103 -8.50 11.92 3.63
N LEU A 104 -9.79 11.87 3.33
CA LEU A 104 -10.29 11.18 2.16
C LEU A 104 -9.98 11.99 0.90
N SER A 105 -9.59 11.31 -0.15
CA SER A 105 -9.37 11.89 -1.47
C SER A 105 -9.84 10.93 -2.54
N LYS A 106 -10.41 11.47 -3.62
CA LYS A 106 -10.76 10.71 -4.79
C LYS A 106 -9.53 10.45 -5.65
N VAL A 107 -9.38 9.23 -6.08
CA VAL A 107 -8.30 8.75 -6.94
C VAL A 107 -8.89 8.24 -8.23
N GLU A 108 -8.42 8.78 -9.36
CA GLU A 108 -8.69 8.28 -10.70
C GLU A 108 -7.58 7.32 -11.13
N HIS A 109 -7.91 6.23 -11.83
CA HIS A 109 -6.95 5.24 -12.29
C HIS A 109 -7.21 4.79 -13.73
N ASN A 110 -6.18 4.24 -14.36
CA ASN A 110 -6.21 3.80 -15.76
C ASN A 110 -6.44 2.29 -15.93
N GLN A 111 -6.92 1.60 -14.90
CA GLN A 111 -7.18 0.16 -14.86
C GLN A 111 -5.93 -0.72 -15.14
N GLN A 112 -4.73 -0.21 -14.91
CA GLN A 112 -3.50 -0.99 -15.05
C GLN A 112 -2.93 -1.46 -13.69
N GLY A 113 -2.07 -2.47 -13.74
CA GLY A 113 -1.39 -2.99 -12.56
C GLY A 113 -2.37 -3.52 -11.51
N VAL A 114 -2.28 -3.01 -10.30
CA VAL A 114 -3.14 -3.43 -9.17
C VAL A 114 -4.58 -2.92 -9.30
N PHE A 115 -4.87 -2.01 -10.23
CA PHE A 115 -6.20 -1.45 -10.48
C PHE A 115 -7.00 -2.21 -11.55
N LYS A 116 -6.44 -3.27 -12.16
CA LYS A 116 -7.05 -4.00 -13.30
C LYS A 116 -8.42 -4.61 -13.00
N ASN A 117 -8.73 -4.88 -11.74
CA ASN A 117 -9.98 -5.50 -11.30
C ASN A 117 -10.92 -4.51 -10.60
N ILE A 118 -10.74 -3.20 -10.80
CA ILE A 118 -11.60 -2.15 -10.27
C ILE A 118 -12.38 -1.53 -11.43
N ASN A 119 -13.70 -1.59 -11.33
CA ASN A 119 -14.59 -1.09 -12.39
C ASN A 119 -14.89 0.41 -12.26
N ASP A 120 -14.86 0.94 -11.03
CA ASP A 120 -15.10 2.35 -10.75
C ASP A 120 -13.95 3.19 -11.32
N LYS A 121 -14.24 4.20 -12.12
CA LYS A 121 -13.22 5.10 -12.69
C LYS A 121 -12.49 5.91 -11.62
N GLU A 122 -13.20 6.28 -10.56
CA GLU A 122 -12.66 6.96 -9.37
C GLU A 122 -13.24 6.32 -8.11
N PHE A 123 -12.47 6.34 -7.03
CA PHE A 123 -12.91 5.88 -5.71
C PHE A 123 -12.20 6.65 -4.59
N GLU A 124 -12.77 6.59 -3.37
CA GLU A 124 -12.20 7.28 -2.21
C GLU A 124 -11.14 6.45 -1.50
N VAL A 125 -10.08 7.11 -1.09
CA VAL A 125 -8.95 6.53 -0.35
C VAL A 125 -8.51 7.44 0.78
N THR A 126 -7.91 6.86 1.81
CA THR A 126 -7.34 7.59 2.95
C THR A 126 -5.86 7.92 2.68
N ARG A 127 -5.48 9.17 2.96
CA ARG A 127 -4.11 9.68 2.79
C ARG A 127 -3.52 10.11 4.13
N TYR A 128 -2.26 9.70 4.37
CA TYR A 128 -1.48 10.03 5.59
C TYR A 128 -0.03 10.40 5.20
N HIS A 129 0.17 11.31 4.25
CA HIS A 129 1.50 11.60 3.77
C HIS A 129 1.77 13.09 3.56
N SER A 130 3.01 13.51 3.83
CA SER A 130 3.54 14.85 3.55
C SER A 130 4.49 14.85 2.35
N LEU A 131 4.91 13.69 1.86
CA LEU A 131 5.78 13.50 0.72
C LEU A 131 5.03 12.74 -0.37
N ALA A 132 5.40 12.99 -1.63
CA ALA A 132 4.87 12.30 -2.79
C ALA A 132 5.95 12.21 -3.89
N ALA A 133 5.80 11.26 -4.82
CA ALA A 133 6.65 11.18 -6.00
C ALA A 133 6.51 12.47 -6.83
N ASP A 134 7.65 13.07 -7.20
CA ASP A 134 7.67 14.29 -8.02
C ASP A 134 7.49 13.93 -9.50
N PRO A 135 6.39 14.39 -10.15
CA PRO A 135 6.13 14.10 -11.55
C PRO A 135 7.25 14.59 -12.50
N LYS A 136 7.97 15.64 -12.13
CA LYS A 136 9.07 16.21 -12.93
C LYS A 136 10.28 15.28 -13.00
N TYR A 137 10.44 14.43 -12.01
CA TYR A 137 11.57 13.48 -11.87
C TYR A 137 11.11 12.04 -11.87
N LEU A 138 9.94 11.76 -12.47
CA LEU A 138 9.45 10.38 -12.58
C LEU A 138 10.39 9.56 -13.48
N PRO A 139 10.91 8.42 -13.00
CA PRO A 139 11.75 7.54 -13.81
C PRO A 139 11.04 7.03 -15.06
N LYS A 140 11.77 6.94 -16.18
CA LYS A 140 11.22 6.47 -17.47
C LYS A 140 10.73 5.03 -17.43
N GLU A 141 11.21 4.24 -16.49
CA GLU A 141 10.85 2.84 -16.25
C GLU A 141 9.48 2.69 -15.56
N LEU A 142 8.99 3.76 -14.91
CA LEU A 142 7.72 3.75 -14.19
C LEU A 142 6.60 4.37 -15.01
N ILE A 143 5.37 3.89 -14.74
CA ILE A 143 4.13 4.40 -15.33
C ILE A 143 3.22 4.84 -14.19
N ILE A 144 2.61 6.00 -14.32
CA ILE A 144 1.54 6.45 -13.43
C ILE A 144 0.28 5.63 -13.74
N THR A 145 -0.24 4.95 -12.72
CA THR A 145 -1.46 4.15 -12.84
C THR A 145 -2.65 4.77 -12.15
N ALA A 146 -2.42 5.71 -11.23
CA ALA A 146 -3.47 6.46 -10.56
C ALA A 146 -2.98 7.85 -10.12
N SER A 147 -3.90 8.81 -10.08
CA SER A 147 -3.65 10.20 -9.65
C SER A 147 -4.84 10.73 -8.86
N SER A 148 -4.59 11.65 -7.93
CA SER A 148 -5.64 12.42 -7.27
C SER A 148 -5.94 13.71 -8.02
N LYS A 149 -7.10 14.32 -7.73
CA LYS A 149 -7.53 15.59 -8.39
C LYS A 149 -6.56 16.75 -8.18
N ASP A 150 -5.79 16.74 -7.09
CA ASP A 150 -4.73 17.71 -6.81
C ASP A 150 -3.40 17.40 -7.53
N GLY A 151 -3.41 16.44 -8.47
CA GLY A 151 -2.26 16.12 -9.34
C GLY A 151 -1.18 15.26 -8.68
N VAL A 152 -1.43 14.73 -7.47
CA VAL A 152 -0.47 13.85 -6.80
C VAL A 152 -0.52 12.46 -7.43
N ILE A 153 0.65 11.87 -7.67
CA ILE A 153 0.79 10.49 -8.13
C ILE A 153 0.35 9.56 -7.00
N MET A 154 -0.72 8.79 -7.26
CA MET A 154 -1.33 7.90 -6.28
C MET A 154 -1.11 6.42 -6.58
N GLY A 155 -0.64 6.10 -7.78
CA GLY A 155 -0.30 4.75 -8.18
C GLY A 155 0.82 4.73 -9.21
N LEU A 156 1.74 3.78 -9.05
CA LEU A 156 2.85 3.52 -9.96
C LEU A 156 2.94 2.04 -10.30
N MET A 157 3.43 1.75 -11.52
CA MET A 157 3.88 0.41 -11.89
C MET A 157 5.15 0.48 -12.72
N HIS A 158 5.95 -0.57 -12.68
CA HIS A 158 7.13 -0.69 -13.54
C HIS A 158 6.74 -1.27 -14.90
N LYS A 159 7.32 -0.75 -15.99
CA LYS A 159 7.01 -1.15 -17.38
C LYS A 159 7.32 -2.62 -17.69
N LYS A 160 8.34 -3.19 -17.05
CA LYS A 160 8.86 -4.53 -17.36
C LYS A 160 8.69 -5.53 -16.22
N PHE A 161 8.86 -5.09 -14.98
CA PHE A 161 8.84 -5.96 -13.82
C PHE A 161 7.49 -5.88 -13.10
N LYS A 162 7.12 -6.91 -12.37
CA LYS A 162 5.90 -6.96 -11.55
C LYS A 162 6.08 -6.13 -10.26
N ILE A 163 6.22 -4.81 -10.42
CA ILE A 163 6.44 -3.86 -9.33
C ILE A 163 5.31 -2.83 -9.37
N TYR A 164 4.63 -2.67 -8.24
CA TYR A 164 3.47 -1.82 -8.09
C TYR A 164 3.58 -1.00 -6.82
N GLY A 165 3.05 0.20 -6.81
CA GLY A 165 3.02 1.04 -5.62
C GLY A 165 1.78 1.89 -5.57
N VAL A 166 1.24 2.10 -4.37
CA VAL A 166 0.16 3.04 -4.09
C VAL A 166 0.57 4.01 -2.99
N GLN A 167 0.29 5.32 -3.17
CA GLN A 167 0.65 6.35 -2.20
C GLN A 167 -0.33 6.41 -1.03
N PHE A 168 -1.56 5.98 -1.24
CA PHE A 168 -2.60 5.90 -0.21
C PHE A 168 -2.51 4.58 0.58
N HIS A 169 -3.36 4.44 1.59
CA HIS A 169 -3.42 3.27 2.46
C HIS A 169 -4.60 2.36 2.07
N PRO A 170 -4.40 1.31 1.25
CA PRO A 170 -5.46 0.39 0.86
C PRO A 170 -5.98 -0.45 2.04
N GLU A 171 -5.18 -0.61 3.11
CA GLU A 171 -5.51 -1.32 4.35
C GLU A 171 -6.30 -0.47 5.34
N SER A 172 -6.53 0.80 5.03
CA SER A 172 -7.38 1.67 5.84
C SER A 172 -8.85 1.32 5.63
N VAL A 173 -9.61 1.26 6.72
CA VAL A 173 -11.04 0.94 6.72
C VAL A 173 -11.89 1.90 5.88
N LEU A 174 -11.40 3.12 5.64
CA LEU A 174 -12.07 4.14 4.84
C LEU A 174 -11.56 4.17 3.37
N SER A 175 -10.61 3.32 3.00
CA SER A 175 -10.16 3.19 1.62
C SER A 175 -11.00 2.16 0.89
N LEU A 176 -11.78 2.62 -0.10
CA LEU A 176 -12.56 1.72 -0.93
C LEU A 176 -11.64 0.86 -1.81
N ASN A 177 -12.11 -0.32 -2.20
CA ASN A 177 -11.40 -1.27 -3.06
C ASN A 177 -10.06 -1.79 -2.51
N GLY A 178 -9.74 -1.62 -1.22
CA GLY A 178 -8.47 -2.04 -0.64
C GLY A 178 -8.18 -3.53 -0.82
N TYR A 179 -9.16 -4.40 -0.53
CA TYR A 179 -9.03 -5.84 -0.77
C TYR A 179 -8.80 -6.20 -2.23
N ARG A 180 -9.44 -5.48 -3.18
CA ARG A 180 -9.30 -5.73 -4.62
C ARG A 180 -7.91 -5.37 -5.12
N ILE A 181 -7.35 -4.26 -4.64
CA ILE A 181 -5.99 -3.81 -4.94
C ILE A 181 -4.97 -4.85 -4.46
N ILE A 182 -5.06 -5.27 -3.20
CA ILE A 182 -4.14 -6.24 -2.61
C ILE A 182 -4.31 -7.63 -3.27
N SER A 183 -5.56 -8.05 -3.56
CA SER A 183 -5.82 -9.29 -4.29
C SER A 183 -5.26 -9.28 -5.71
N SER A 184 -5.32 -8.13 -6.41
CA SER A 184 -4.71 -7.98 -7.73
C SER A 184 -3.20 -8.18 -7.67
N PHE A 185 -2.53 -7.65 -6.64
CA PHE A 185 -1.11 -7.92 -6.40
C PHE A 185 -0.85 -9.39 -6.08
N LEU A 186 -1.64 -10.01 -5.18
CA LEU A 186 -1.49 -11.43 -4.82
C LEU A 186 -1.63 -12.34 -6.03
N SER A 187 -2.47 -11.99 -7.01
CA SER A 187 -2.58 -12.76 -8.25
C SER A 187 -1.28 -12.78 -9.07
N GLU A 188 -0.49 -11.71 -9.02
CA GLU A 188 0.84 -11.68 -9.64
C GLU A 188 1.86 -12.59 -8.91
N CYS A 189 1.59 -12.87 -7.62
CA CYS A 189 2.36 -13.80 -6.79
C CYS A 189 1.90 -15.26 -6.90
N GLY A 190 0.90 -15.55 -7.77
CA GLY A 190 0.37 -16.90 -7.99
C GLY A 190 -0.79 -17.30 -7.07
N TYR A 191 -1.35 -16.39 -6.27
CA TYR A 191 -2.55 -16.65 -5.46
C TYR A 191 -3.82 -16.48 -6.32
N LYS A 192 -4.86 -17.25 -5.97
CA LYS A 192 -6.16 -17.15 -6.66
C LYS A 192 -6.89 -15.87 -6.24
N ILE A 193 -7.46 -15.17 -7.22
CA ILE A 193 -8.38 -14.07 -6.95
C ILE A 193 -9.66 -14.64 -6.33
N LEU A 194 -10.13 -14.01 -5.26
CA LEU A 194 -11.37 -14.37 -4.61
C LEU A 194 -12.59 -14.07 -5.50
N ALA A 195 -13.67 -14.84 -5.31
CA ALA A 195 -14.93 -14.56 -5.97
C ALA A 195 -15.57 -13.25 -5.44
N GLU A 196 -16.40 -12.60 -6.26
CA GLU A 196 -17.01 -11.31 -5.97
C GLU A 196 -17.82 -11.27 -4.66
N ASN A 197 -18.53 -12.34 -4.34
CA ASN A 197 -19.27 -12.47 -3.09
C ASN A 197 -18.36 -12.46 -1.85
N LYS A 198 -17.14 -12.98 -1.97
CA LYS A 198 -16.16 -12.95 -0.88
C LYS A 198 -15.61 -11.54 -0.65
N PHE A 199 -15.33 -10.77 -1.71
CA PHE A 199 -14.96 -9.35 -1.58
C PHE A 199 -16.05 -8.57 -0.88
N LYS A 200 -17.31 -8.68 -1.32
CA LYS A 200 -18.45 -8.01 -0.66
C LYS A 200 -18.57 -8.36 0.80
N PHE A 201 -18.37 -9.63 1.16
CA PHE A 201 -18.39 -10.08 2.56
C PHE A 201 -17.26 -9.40 3.37
N LEU A 202 -16.03 -9.38 2.87
CA LEU A 202 -14.89 -8.76 3.56
C LEU A 202 -15.09 -7.24 3.71
N GLU A 203 -15.56 -6.57 2.67
CA GLU A 203 -15.86 -5.12 2.69
C GLU A 203 -16.99 -4.80 3.69
N GLN A 204 -18.06 -5.60 3.75
CA GLN A 204 -19.13 -5.43 4.73
C GLN A 204 -18.66 -5.66 6.16
N LYS A 205 -17.83 -6.68 6.40
CA LYS A 205 -17.21 -6.95 7.70
C LYS A 205 -16.37 -5.76 8.16
N LEU A 206 -15.60 -5.16 7.27
CA LEU A 206 -14.78 -3.98 7.55
C LEU A 206 -15.65 -2.80 8.00
N VAL A 207 -16.74 -2.50 7.26
CA VAL A 207 -17.70 -1.43 7.61
C VAL A 207 -18.46 -1.72 8.91
N GLY A 208 -18.80 -2.98 9.17
CA GLY A 208 -19.43 -3.41 10.43
C GLY A 208 -18.56 -3.15 11.65
N ASN A 209 -17.26 -3.40 11.53
CA ASN A 209 -16.30 -3.09 12.59
C ASN A 209 -16.20 -1.58 12.89
N ILE A 210 -16.28 -0.72 11.87
CA ILE A 210 -16.32 0.74 12.06
C ILE A 210 -17.53 1.17 12.89
N LYS A 211 -18.72 0.66 12.57
CA LYS A 211 -19.94 0.96 13.33
C LYS A 211 -19.83 0.57 14.80
N CYS A 212 -19.20 -0.57 15.08
CA CYS A 212 -18.95 -1.01 16.45
C CYS A 212 -17.98 -0.08 17.18
N CYS A 213 -16.89 0.36 16.55
CA CYS A 213 -15.93 1.31 17.12
C CYS A 213 -16.55 2.68 17.37
N LEU A 214 -17.40 3.18 16.48
CA LEU A 214 -18.10 4.47 16.65
C LEU A 214 -19.11 4.44 17.78
N LEU A 215 -19.74 3.30 18.06
CA LEU A 215 -20.64 3.12 19.21
C LEU A 215 -19.86 3.14 20.54
N TYR A 216 -18.58 2.79 20.54
CA TYR A 216 -17.73 2.82 21.74
C TYR A 216 -17.15 4.21 22.03
N THR A 217 -17.19 5.15 21.08
CA THR A 217 -16.80 6.56 21.27
C THR A 217 -17.96 7.47 21.67
N SER A 218 -19.02 6.90 22.21
CA SER A 218 -20.07 7.66 22.93
C SER A 218 -19.41 8.46 24.05
N PRO A 219 -19.70 9.76 24.20
CA PRO A 219 -19.05 10.60 25.23
C PRO A 219 -19.18 9.95 26.58
N SER A 220 -18.11 9.90 27.35
CA SER A 220 -18.09 9.43 28.71
C SER A 220 -19.10 10.25 29.52
N PRO A 221 -19.81 9.67 30.52
CA PRO A 221 -20.66 10.45 31.42
C PRO A 221 -19.96 11.64 32.09
N ARG A 222 -18.63 11.69 32.09
CA ARG A 222 -17.81 12.82 32.59
C ARG A 222 -17.77 14.02 31.63
N ASP A 223 -18.10 13.82 30.35
CA ASP A 223 -18.09 14.89 29.33
C ASP A 223 -19.44 15.62 29.27
N LEU A 224 -20.42 15.18 30.04
CA LEU A 224 -21.77 15.75 30.13
C LEU A 224 -21.99 16.63 31.38
N SER A 225 -20.94 16.89 32.18
CA SER A 225 -21.00 17.72 33.37
C SER A 225 -20.30 19.07 33.16
N THR A 226 -20.89 19.96 32.39
CA THR A 226 -20.71 21.41 32.48
C THR A 226 -22.06 22.10 32.36
#